data_57b9433ec5882bc5461defc2c6237d81
#
_entry.id   57b9433ec5882bc5461defc2c6237d81
#
_cell.length_a   1.000
_cell.length_b   1.000
_cell.length_c   1.000
_cell.angle_alpha   90.00
_cell.angle_beta   90.00
_cell.angle_gamma   90.00
#
_symmetry.space_group_name_H-M   'P 1'
#
loop_
_entity.id
_entity.type
_entity.pdbx_description
1 polymer ?
#
loop_
_entity_poly.entity_id
_entity_poly.type
_entity_poly.pdbx_seq_one_letter_code
_entity_poly.pdbx_strand_id
1 'polypeptide(L)'
;MLSLLRIENFALIDRLELDFVRGLTVLTGETGAGKSIILDAIDIALGGKVNSRVIRQGAKQATIEATFQVTAEVQKWLQEQEIDLLDDGSLVCSRELSIAKDSLRSRSRINGVLANRQLMSQLRDRLVEITAQGQTVQLMDSSIQRELIDLYGGECLLKQGKVVASAYETAQLATKALEKRRQSEQTRLQRLDLLQYQVKELESASLGEPNELEQLEQER
;
A
#
# COMPACT_ATOMS: atom_id res chain seq x y z
N MET A 1 1.29 2.87 20.70
CA MET A 1 1.36 1.79 21.71
C MET A 1 0.00 1.13 21.79
N LEU A 2 -0.08 -0.22 21.75
CA LEU A 2 -1.32 -0.96 22.01
C LEU A 2 -1.76 -0.71 23.46
N SER A 3 -3.00 -0.30 23.68
CA SER A 3 -3.56 -0.04 25.01
C SER A 3 -4.65 -1.04 25.41
N LEU A 4 -5.42 -1.53 24.43
CA LEU A 4 -6.51 -2.46 24.68
C LEU A 4 -6.65 -3.42 23.50
N LEU A 5 -6.90 -4.69 23.78
CA LEU A 5 -7.23 -5.72 22.79
C LEU A 5 -8.51 -6.43 23.21
N ARG A 6 -9.53 -6.39 22.37
CA ARG A 6 -10.78 -7.13 22.52
C ARG A 6 -10.90 -8.18 21.44
N ILE A 7 -11.24 -9.38 21.84
CA ILE A 7 -11.38 -10.54 20.96
C ILE A 7 -12.70 -11.22 21.26
N GLU A 8 -13.49 -11.50 20.24
CA GLU A 8 -14.75 -12.24 20.36
C GLU A 8 -14.84 -13.35 19.30
N ASN A 9 -15.17 -14.56 19.71
CA ASN A 9 -15.38 -15.74 18.87
C ASN A 9 -14.20 -16.06 17.92
N PHE A 10 -12.99 -15.91 18.41
CA PHE A 10 -11.78 -16.08 17.61
C PHE A 10 -11.00 -17.32 18.08
N ALA A 11 -10.76 -18.26 17.18
CA ALA A 11 -10.09 -19.54 17.46
C ALA A 11 -10.70 -20.26 18.69
N LEU A 12 -9.96 -20.38 19.77
CA LEU A 12 -10.40 -20.98 21.03
C LEU A 12 -11.02 -19.96 22.00
N ILE A 13 -10.92 -18.67 21.68
CA ILE A 13 -11.36 -17.58 22.54
C ILE A 13 -12.82 -17.27 22.27
N ASP A 14 -13.65 -17.32 23.32
CA ASP A 14 -15.03 -16.86 23.29
C ASP A 14 -15.09 -15.35 23.39
N ARG A 15 -14.59 -14.84 24.51
CA ARG A 15 -14.44 -13.42 24.76
C ARG A 15 -13.20 -13.17 25.62
N LEU A 16 -12.39 -12.21 25.20
CA LEU A 16 -11.20 -11.79 25.91
C LEU A 16 -11.04 -10.26 25.79
N GLU A 17 -10.70 -9.65 26.90
CA GLU A 17 -10.32 -8.23 26.95
C GLU A 17 -9.01 -8.12 27.73
N LEU A 18 -8.01 -7.47 27.11
CA LEU A 18 -6.67 -7.31 27.67
C LEU A 18 -6.28 -5.84 27.61
N ASP A 19 -5.98 -5.28 28.79
CA ASP A 19 -5.38 -3.96 28.91
C ASP A 19 -3.85 -4.07 28.89
N PHE A 20 -3.21 -3.16 28.17
CA PHE A 20 -1.76 -3.06 28.06
C PHE A 20 -1.30 -1.73 28.65
N VAL A 21 -0.34 -1.80 29.56
CA VAL A 21 0.31 -0.62 30.13
C VAL A 21 1.62 -0.31 29.42
N ARG A 22 2.14 0.89 29.62
CA ARG A 22 3.47 1.26 29.08
C ARG A 22 4.56 0.39 29.71
N GLY A 23 5.50 -0.06 28.87
CA GLY A 23 6.62 -0.88 29.28
C GLY A 23 6.53 -2.30 28.75
N LEU A 24 7.12 -3.24 29.47
CA LEU A 24 7.17 -4.65 29.10
C LEU A 24 5.96 -5.38 29.68
N THR A 25 5.15 -5.96 28.80
CA THR A 25 4.07 -6.88 29.15
C THR A 25 4.49 -8.31 28.83
N VAL A 26 4.44 -9.21 29.79
CA VAL A 26 4.84 -10.62 29.63
C VAL A 26 3.61 -11.51 29.70
N LEU A 27 3.38 -12.29 28.63
CA LEU A 27 2.34 -13.32 28.58
C LEU A 27 2.97 -14.68 28.89
N THR A 28 2.60 -15.29 30.01
CA THR A 28 3.08 -16.61 30.46
C THR A 28 2.00 -17.67 30.26
N GLY A 29 2.38 -18.91 30.08
CA GLY A 29 1.48 -20.03 29.95
C GLY A 29 2.15 -21.23 29.28
N GLU A 30 1.53 -22.39 29.34
CA GLU A 30 2.03 -23.60 28.68
C GLU A 30 1.99 -23.51 27.15
N THR A 31 2.73 -24.39 26.47
CA THR A 31 2.70 -24.50 25.02
C THR A 31 1.28 -24.91 24.59
N GLY A 32 0.66 -24.13 23.68
CA GLY A 32 -0.74 -24.37 23.28
C GLY A 32 -1.80 -23.59 24.06
N ALA A 33 -1.44 -22.88 25.15
CA ALA A 33 -2.37 -22.08 25.94
C ALA A 33 -2.92 -20.81 25.30
N GLY A 34 -2.77 -20.65 23.97
CA GLY A 34 -3.37 -19.51 23.26
C GLY A 34 -2.51 -18.26 23.17
N LYS A 35 -1.25 -18.27 23.65
CA LYS A 35 -0.34 -17.10 23.54
C LYS A 35 -0.16 -16.63 22.08
N SER A 36 0.05 -17.58 21.16
CA SER A 36 0.19 -17.26 19.73
C SER A 36 -1.11 -16.72 19.13
N ILE A 37 -2.27 -17.14 19.64
CA ILE A 37 -3.59 -16.66 19.17
C ILE A 37 -3.76 -15.16 19.46
N ILE A 38 -3.17 -14.63 20.53
CA ILE A 38 -3.20 -13.19 20.84
C ILE A 38 -2.38 -12.41 19.82
N LEU A 39 -1.18 -12.91 19.46
CA LEU A 39 -0.36 -12.28 18.42
C LEU A 39 -1.05 -12.34 17.05
N ASP A 40 -1.66 -13.49 16.72
CA ASP A 40 -2.44 -13.65 15.49
C ASP A 40 -3.65 -12.70 15.46
N ALA A 41 -4.31 -12.49 16.59
CA ALA A 41 -5.41 -11.54 16.70
C ALA A 41 -4.95 -10.11 16.43
N ILE A 42 -3.82 -9.67 17.00
CA ILE A 42 -3.26 -8.34 16.76
C ILE A 42 -2.91 -8.19 15.26
N ASP A 43 -2.25 -9.19 14.68
CA ASP A 43 -1.91 -9.20 13.24
C ASP A 43 -3.16 -9.07 12.37
N ILE A 44 -4.19 -9.83 12.68
CA ILE A 44 -5.46 -9.83 11.97
C ILE A 44 -6.18 -8.50 12.13
N ALA A 45 -6.24 -7.91 13.33
CA ALA A 45 -6.84 -6.59 13.54
C ALA A 45 -6.21 -5.53 12.63
N LEU A 46 -4.91 -5.64 12.41
CA LEU A 46 -4.11 -4.74 11.56
C LEU A 46 -4.03 -5.15 10.07
N GLY A 47 -4.93 -6.01 9.61
CA GLY A 47 -5.03 -6.34 8.19
C GLY A 47 -4.30 -7.62 7.76
N GLY A 48 -3.78 -8.40 8.69
CA GLY A 48 -3.11 -9.68 8.43
C GLY A 48 -3.97 -10.68 7.65
N LYS A 49 -3.35 -11.74 7.15
CA LYS A 49 -4.04 -12.78 6.37
C LYS A 49 -4.96 -13.60 7.28
N VAL A 50 -6.15 -13.90 6.80
CA VAL A 50 -7.15 -14.70 7.52
C VAL A 50 -7.59 -15.91 6.70
N ASN A 51 -7.97 -16.98 7.42
CA ASN A 51 -8.66 -18.12 6.86
C ASN A 51 -9.95 -18.40 7.66
N SER A 52 -10.84 -19.24 7.15
CA SER A 52 -12.12 -19.53 7.81
C SER A 52 -11.98 -20.26 9.15
N ARG A 53 -10.83 -20.90 9.40
CA ARG A 53 -10.58 -21.66 10.65
C ARG A 53 -10.34 -20.77 11.87
N VAL A 54 -10.14 -19.47 11.66
CA VAL A 54 -9.94 -18.52 12.79
C VAL A 54 -11.25 -18.14 13.48
N ILE A 55 -12.40 -18.38 12.86
CA ILE A 55 -13.70 -18.19 13.52
C ILE A 55 -13.96 -19.41 14.42
N ARG A 56 -14.34 -19.15 15.67
CA ARG A 56 -14.62 -20.19 16.65
C ARG A 56 -15.70 -21.15 16.18
N GLN A 57 -15.50 -22.43 16.43
CA GLN A 57 -16.46 -23.47 16.05
C GLN A 57 -17.85 -23.18 16.69
N GLY A 58 -18.88 -23.16 15.86
CA GLY A 58 -20.26 -22.83 16.28
C GLY A 58 -20.61 -21.35 16.17
N ALA A 59 -19.63 -20.44 16.01
CA ALA A 59 -19.86 -19.03 15.75
C ALA A 59 -19.95 -18.73 14.25
N LYS A 60 -20.78 -17.77 13.88
CA LYS A 60 -20.91 -17.28 12.50
C LYS A 60 -20.04 -16.06 12.21
N GLN A 61 -19.54 -15.43 13.26
CA GLN A 61 -18.78 -14.18 13.21
C GLN A 61 -17.73 -14.16 14.30
N ALA A 62 -16.57 -13.55 14.00
CA ALA A 62 -15.55 -13.19 14.97
C ALA A 62 -15.24 -11.70 14.83
N THR A 63 -14.95 -11.05 15.95
CA THR A 63 -14.58 -9.64 16.00
C THR A 63 -13.30 -9.47 16.79
N ILE A 64 -12.39 -8.66 16.27
CA ILE A 64 -11.15 -8.31 16.94
C ILE A 64 -11.02 -6.79 16.89
N GLU A 65 -10.78 -6.17 18.03
CA GLU A 65 -10.52 -4.74 18.16
C GLU A 65 -9.20 -4.51 18.88
N ALA A 66 -8.35 -3.67 18.30
CA ALA A 66 -7.10 -3.25 18.89
C ALA A 66 -7.08 -1.72 19.00
N THR A 67 -6.96 -1.21 20.22
CA THR A 67 -6.90 0.23 20.51
C THR A 67 -5.47 0.66 20.74
N PHE A 68 -5.05 1.75 20.09
CA PHE A 68 -3.70 2.27 20.13
C PHE A 68 -3.68 3.70 20.63
N GLN A 69 -2.69 4.00 21.48
CA GLN A 69 -2.22 5.36 21.71
C GLN A 69 -1.17 5.67 20.66
N VAL A 70 -1.41 6.69 19.84
CA VAL A 70 -0.56 7.02 18.70
C VAL A 70 0.47 8.10 19.04
N THR A 71 1.56 8.13 18.30
CA THR A 71 2.57 9.20 18.37
C THR A 71 2.14 10.38 17.49
N ALA A 72 2.72 11.56 17.72
CA ALA A 72 2.43 12.74 16.91
C ALA A 72 2.73 12.53 15.40
N GLU A 73 3.71 11.70 15.08
CA GLU A 73 4.05 11.34 13.70
C GLU A 73 2.94 10.52 13.03
N VAL A 74 2.43 9.49 13.74
CA VAL A 74 1.32 8.67 13.24
C VAL A 74 0.05 9.50 13.13
N GLN A 75 -0.21 10.40 14.09
CA GLN A 75 -1.35 11.32 14.05
C GLN A 75 -1.30 12.21 12.81
N LYS A 76 -0.14 12.80 12.49
CA LYS A 76 0.02 13.62 11.29
C LYS A 76 -0.25 12.81 10.02
N TRP A 77 0.27 11.58 9.93
CA TRP A 77 0.02 10.71 8.81
C TRP A 77 -1.47 10.33 8.68
N LEU A 78 -2.17 10.07 9.79
CA LEU A 78 -3.61 9.81 9.78
C LEU A 78 -4.41 11.00 9.24
N GLN A 79 -4.05 12.23 9.64
CA GLN A 79 -4.67 13.45 9.11
C GLN A 79 -4.47 13.59 7.59
N GLU A 80 -3.30 13.23 7.06
CA GLU A 80 -3.03 13.18 5.61
C GLU A 80 -3.88 12.14 4.88
N GLN A 81 -4.37 11.10 5.61
CA GLN A 81 -5.29 10.08 5.10
C GLN A 81 -6.77 10.39 5.41
N GLU A 82 -7.08 11.59 5.91
CA GLU A 82 -8.43 12.02 6.30
C GLU A 82 -9.07 11.12 7.38
N ILE A 83 -8.25 10.63 8.33
CA ILE A 83 -8.68 9.80 9.45
C ILE A 83 -8.49 10.57 10.75
N ASP A 84 -9.59 10.86 11.43
CA ASP A 84 -9.58 11.50 12.72
C ASP A 84 -9.39 10.48 13.86
N LEU A 85 -8.70 10.90 14.91
CA LEU A 85 -8.63 10.17 16.15
C LEU A 85 -9.97 10.27 16.91
N LEU A 86 -10.21 9.35 17.84
CA LEU A 86 -11.32 9.47 18.77
C LEU A 86 -11.10 10.64 19.74
N ASP A 87 -12.16 11.08 20.43
CA ASP A 87 -12.14 12.22 21.34
C ASP A 87 -11.10 12.08 22.47
N ASP A 88 -10.75 10.86 22.85
CA ASP A 88 -9.71 10.54 23.82
C ASP A 88 -8.29 10.44 23.22
N GLY A 89 -8.14 10.76 21.96
CA GLY A 89 -6.87 10.68 21.21
C GLY A 89 -6.45 9.27 20.85
N SER A 90 -7.31 8.27 21.01
CA SER A 90 -7.03 6.88 20.67
C SER A 90 -7.39 6.56 19.21
N LEU A 91 -6.80 5.47 18.72
CA LEU A 91 -7.06 4.88 17.41
C LEU A 91 -7.55 3.45 17.59
N VAL A 92 -8.73 3.13 17.08
CA VAL A 92 -9.30 1.78 17.13
C VAL A 92 -9.23 1.13 15.75
N CYS A 93 -8.48 0.04 15.67
CA CYS A 93 -8.45 -0.84 14.49
C CYS A 93 -9.34 -2.05 14.78
N SER A 94 -10.39 -2.27 14.01
CA SER A 94 -11.27 -3.40 14.17
C SER A 94 -11.35 -4.26 12.91
N ARG A 95 -11.49 -5.56 13.12
CA ARG A 95 -11.70 -6.54 12.06
C ARG A 95 -12.87 -7.44 12.37
N GLU A 96 -13.82 -7.44 11.49
CA GLU A 96 -14.99 -8.31 11.51
C GLU A 96 -14.81 -9.42 10.47
N LEU A 97 -14.92 -10.67 10.92
CA LEU A 97 -14.84 -11.87 10.10
C LEU A 97 -16.19 -12.57 10.16
N SER A 98 -16.78 -12.90 9.03
CA SER A 98 -18.06 -13.61 8.99
C SER A 98 -18.08 -14.67 7.88
N ILE A 99 -18.79 -15.76 8.11
CA ILE A 99 -19.03 -16.80 7.12
C ILE A 99 -20.42 -16.59 6.50
N ALA A 100 -20.46 -16.34 5.19
CA ALA A 100 -21.70 -16.21 4.44
C ALA A 100 -21.64 -17.07 3.19
N LYS A 101 -22.58 -18.02 3.06
CA LYS A 101 -22.65 -18.95 1.90
C LYS A 101 -21.30 -19.64 1.64
N ASP A 102 -20.67 -20.22 2.68
CA ASP A 102 -19.37 -20.90 2.67
C ASP A 102 -18.18 -20.05 2.25
N SER A 103 -18.35 -18.74 2.13
CA SER A 103 -17.26 -17.80 1.89
C SER A 103 -16.93 -16.96 3.11
N LEU A 104 -15.65 -16.79 3.38
CA LEU A 104 -15.15 -15.89 4.43
C LEU A 104 -15.24 -14.44 3.93
N ARG A 105 -15.99 -13.63 4.64
CA ARG A 105 -16.02 -12.18 4.47
C ARG A 105 -15.21 -11.53 5.58
N SER A 106 -14.43 -10.54 5.21
CA SER A 106 -13.58 -9.81 6.14
C SER A 106 -13.70 -8.31 5.89
N ARG A 107 -13.99 -7.57 6.95
CA ARG A 107 -14.11 -6.10 6.92
C ARG A 107 -13.18 -5.50 7.96
N SER A 108 -12.32 -4.58 7.52
CA SER A 108 -11.47 -3.80 8.43
C SER A 108 -12.05 -2.40 8.59
N ARG A 109 -11.96 -1.86 9.80
CA ARG A 109 -12.34 -0.48 10.10
C ARG A 109 -11.27 0.19 10.94
N ILE A 110 -11.14 1.50 10.73
CA ILE A 110 -10.36 2.40 11.57
C ILE A 110 -11.33 3.42 12.12
N ASN A 111 -11.47 3.51 13.45
CA ASN A 111 -12.43 4.38 14.14
C ASN A 111 -13.85 4.25 13.56
N GLY A 112 -14.29 3.02 13.26
CA GLY A 112 -15.61 2.73 12.68
C GLY A 112 -15.71 2.89 11.15
N VAL A 113 -14.79 3.60 10.51
CA VAL A 113 -14.76 3.83 9.05
C VAL A 113 -14.12 2.64 8.33
N LEU A 114 -14.73 2.19 7.23
CA LEU A 114 -14.19 1.09 6.43
C LEU A 114 -12.82 1.44 5.85
N ALA A 115 -11.85 0.56 6.07
CA ALA A 115 -10.49 0.71 5.59
C ALA A 115 -10.15 -0.36 4.56
N ASN A 116 -9.46 0.04 3.50
CA ASN A 116 -8.95 -0.89 2.50
C ASN A 116 -7.66 -1.59 2.99
N ARG A 117 -7.27 -2.66 2.30
CA ARG A 117 -6.12 -3.47 2.68
C ARG A 117 -4.79 -2.69 2.64
N GLN A 118 -4.63 -1.80 1.68
CA GLN A 118 -3.41 -1.01 1.53
C GLN A 118 -3.22 -0.05 2.70
N LEU A 119 -4.27 0.68 3.09
CA LEU A 119 -4.28 1.58 4.22
C LEU A 119 -3.98 0.84 5.54
N MET A 120 -4.61 -0.33 5.75
CA MET A 120 -4.34 -1.16 6.92
C MET A 120 -2.89 -1.64 6.99
N SER A 121 -2.29 -2.02 5.85
CA SER A 121 -0.88 -2.42 5.80
C SER A 121 0.05 -1.26 6.16
N GLN A 122 -0.17 -0.09 5.59
CA GLN A 122 0.63 1.11 5.87
C GLN A 122 0.50 1.57 7.34
N LEU A 123 -0.70 1.44 7.91
CA LEU A 123 -0.94 1.75 9.32
C LEU A 123 -0.25 0.74 10.23
N ARG A 124 -0.33 -0.56 9.91
CA ARG A 124 0.35 -1.63 10.65
C ARG A 124 1.85 -1.36 10.80
N ASP A 125 2.52 -1.06 9.69
CA ASP A 125 3.96 -0.84 9.66
C ASP A 125 4.40 0.37 10.52
N ARG A 126 3.47 1.27 10.85
CA ARG A 126 3.68 2.43 11.74
C ARG A 126 3.31 2.19 13.20
N LEU A 127 2.39 1.25 13.46
CA LEU A 127 1.86 1.02 14.80
C LEU A 127 2.62 -0.06 15.57
N VAL A 128 2.96 -1.16 14.90
CA VAL A 128 3.55 -2.34 15.54
C VAL A 128 4.58 -3.02 14.66
N GLU A 129 5.58 -3.58 15.31
CA GLU A 129 6.48 -4.56 14.72
C GLU A 129 6.20 -5.91 15.37
N ILE A 130 5.78 -6.90 14.57
CA ILE A 130 5.48 -8.25 15.07
C ILE A 130 6.61 -9.17 14.64
N THR A 131 7.44 -9.57 15.61
CA THR A 131 8.50 -10.55 15.42
C THR A 131 7.96 -11.93 15.79
N ALA A 132 7.35 -12.63 14.84
CA ALA A 132 6.90 -14.00 15.04
C ALA A 132 8.05 -15.01 14.82
N GLN A 133 7.92 -16.24 15.33
CA GLN A 133 8.89 -17.30 15.11
C GLN A 133 9.12 -17.52 13.60
N GLY A 134 10.33 -17.19 13.12
CA GLY A 134 10.73 -17.35 11.71
C GLY A 134 10.41 -16.20 10.77
N GLN A 135 9.87 -15.08 11.24
CA GLN A 135 9.58 -13.89 10.42
C GLN A 135 10.39 -12.67 10.87
N THR A 136 11.69 -12.72 10.72
CA THR A 136 12.54 -11.51 10.69
C THR A 136 12.53 -10.87 9.30
N VAL A 137 11.34 -10.70 8.71
CA VAL A 137 11.21 -10.28 7.30
C VAL A 137 11.72 -8.85 7.11
N GLN A 138 11.50 -7.96 8.09
CA GLN A 138 11.94 -6.57 7.97
C GLN A 138 13.46 -6.42 8.03
N LEU A 139 14.15 -7.17 8.89
CA LEU A 139 15.62 -7.14 8.97
C LEU A 139 16.32 -7.76 7.76
N MET A 140 15.57 -8.51 6.91
CA MET A 140 16.11 -9.04 5.64
C MET A 140 15.93 -8.07 4.47
N ASP A 141 15.16 -7.00 4.66
CA ASP A 141 15.02 -5.96 3.64
C ASP A 141 16.26 -5.06 3.62
N SER A 142 16.93 -5.00 2.47
CA SER A 142 18.15 -4.21 2.29
C SER A 142 17.93 -2.69 2.45
N SER A 143 16.70 -2.21 2.24
CA SER A 143 16.34 -0.80 2.46
C SER A 143 16.32 -0.47 3.95
N ILE A 144 15.73 -1.34 4.76
CA ILE A 144 15.67 -1.19 6.23
C ILE A 144 17.06 -1.33 6.84
N GLN A 145 17.85 -2.30 6.36
CA GLN A 145 19.25 -2.44 6.83
C GLN A 145 20.06 -1.16 6.59
N ARG A 146 19.91 -0.54 5.42
CA ARG A 146 20.58 0.72 5.08
C ARG A 146 20.09 1.86 5.99
N GLU A 147 18.77 1.98 6.17
CA GLU A 147 18.18 2.99 7.03
C GLU A 147 18.70 2.89 8.49
N LEU A 148 18.80 1.67 9.03
CA LEU A 148 19.36 1.42 10.35
C LEU A 148 20.83 1.85 10.45
N ILE A 149 21.64 1.59 9.43
CA ILE A 149 23.04 2.01 9.36
C ILE A 149 23.12 3.53 9.28
N ASP A 150 22.28 4.17 8.46
CA ASP A 150 22.23 5.61 8.30
C ASP A 150 21.79 6.31 9.61
N LEU A 151 20.81 5.73 10.32
CA LEU A 151 20.40 6.20 11.66
C LEU A 151 21.54 6.09 12.70
N TYR A 152 22.28 4.98 12.68
CA TYR A 152 23.44 4.80 13.55
C TYR A 152 24.56 5.82 13.26
N GLY A 153 24.72 6.22 11.99
CA GLY A 153 25.67 7.25 11.55
C GLY A 153 25.31 8.68 11.98
N GLY A 154 24.08 8.87 12.51
CA GLY A 154 23.62 10.10 13.11
C GLY A 154 23.19 11.19 12.11
N GLU A 155 22.85 12.37 12.65
CA GLU A 155 22.25 13.47 11.89
C GLU A 155 23.07 13.95 10.67
N CYS A 156 24.38 13.89 10.75
CA CYS A 156 25.24 14.35 9.66
C CYS A 156 25.06 13.46 8.42
N LEU A 157 25.01 12.14 8.61
CA LEU A 157 24.81 11.18 7.53
C LEU A 157 23.40 11.29 6.95
N LEU A 158 22.39 11.43 7.81
CA LEU A 158 20.99 11.61 7.38
C LEU A 158 20.79 12.88 6.53
N LYS A 159 21.44 13.99 6.90
CA LYS A 159 21.42 15.23 6.11
C LYS A 159 22.09 15.03 4.75
N GLN A 160 23.24 14.37 4.73
CA GLN A 160 23.94 14.08 3.47
C GLN A 160 23.13 13.13 2.57
N GLY A 161 22.46 12.11 3.13
CA GLY A 161 21.56 11.20 2.44
C GLY A 161 20.42 11.94 1.71
N LYS A 162 19.81 12.95 2.37
CA LYS A 162 18.78 13.79 1.76
C LYS A 162 19.31 14.59 0.56
N VAL A 163 20.53 15.14 0.66
CA VAL A 163 21.17 15.87 -0.45
C VAL A 163 21.41 14.95 -1.64
N VAL A 164 21.93 13.75 -1.39
CA VAL A 164 22.16 12.74 -2.43
C VAL A 164 20.84 12.30 -3.08
N ALA A 165 19.80 12.05 -2.30
CA ALA A 165 18.47 11.67 -2.80
C ALA A 165 17.90 12.76 -3.72
N SER A 166 17.94 14.02 -3.33
CA SER A 166 17.46 15.14 -4.13
C SER A 166 18.27 15.31 -5.43
N ALA A 167 19.60 15.18 -5.37
CA ALA A 167 20.46 15.26 -6.55
C ALA A 167 20.17 14.09 -7.53
N TYR A 168 19.98 12.89 -7.01
CA TYR A 168 19.64 11.71 -7.80
C TYR A 168 18.28 11.85 -8.49
N GLU A 169 17.27 12.32 -7.78
CA GLU A 169 15.93 12.58 -8.34
C GLU A 169 15.99 13.60 -9.48
N THR A 170 16.74 14.70 -9.29
CA THR A 170 16.95 15.72 -10.32
C THR A 170 17.64 15.13 -11.56
N ALA A 171 18.67 14.33 -11.36
CA ALA A 171 19.37 13.65 -12.45
C ALA A 171 18.46 12.66 -13.20
N GLN A 172 17.64 11.91 -12.46
CA GLN A 172 16.70 10.96 -13.05
C GLN A 172 15.61 11.66 -13.87
N LEU A 173 15.06 12.77 -13.38
CA LEU A 173 14.09 13.58 -14.13
C LEU A 173 14.71 14.14 -15.41
N ALA A 174 15.93 14.67 -15.34
CA ALA A 174 16.64 15.18 -16.51
C ALA A 174 16.91 14.09 -17.56
N THR A 175 17.32 12.89 -17.11
CA THR A 175 17.55 11.75 -17.99
C THR A 175 16.26 11.30 -18.69
N LYS A 176 15.14 11.18 -17.96
CA LYS A 176 13.83 10.84 -18.54
C LYS A 176 13.36 11.91 -19.54
N ALA A 177 13.57 13.19 -19.24
CA ALA A 177 13.21 14.28 -20.14
C ALA A 177 14.03 14.25 -21.45
N LEU A 178 15.33 13.98 -21.33
CA LEU A 178 16.21 13.83 -22.49
C LEU A 178 15.80 12.64 -23.38
N GLU A 179 15.50 11.51 -22.76
CA GLU A 179 15.08 10.29 -23.46
C GLU A 179 13.76 10.50 -24.20
N LYS A 180 12.78 11.13 -23.55
CA LYS A 180 11.51 11.52 -24.17
C LYS A 180 11.71 12.46 -25.35
N ARG A 181 12.63 13.42 -25.22
CA ARG A 181 12.94 14.38 -26.32
C ARG A 181 13.61 13.70 -27.49
N ARG A 182 14.53 12.76 -27.26
CA ARG A 182 15.17 11.93 -28.31
C ARG A 182 14.14 11.09 -29.07
N GLN A 183 13.23 10.43 -28.35
CA GLN A 183 12.15 9.65 -28.99
C GLN A 183 11.20 10.52 -29.81
N SER A 184 10.82 11.69 -29.28
CA SER A 184 9.98 12.64 -30.01
C SER A 184 10.64 13.15 -31.28
N GLU A 185 11.95 13.45 -31.26
CA GLU A 185 12.69 13.91 -32.43
C GLU A 185 12.83 12.80 -33.48
N GLN A 186 13.09 11.58 -33.06
CA GLN A 186 13.14 10.41 -33.96
C GLN A 186 11.78 10.18 -34.64
N THR A 187 10.68 10.25 -33.89
CA THR A 187 9.32 10.11 -34.45
C THR A 187 9.02 11.26 -35.44
N ARG A 188 9.45 12.48 -35.12
CA ARG A 188 9.30 13.64 -36.00
C ARG A 188 10.02 13.46 -37.32
N LEU A 189 11.27 12.98 -37.28
CA LEU A 189 12.06 12.72 -38.48
C LEU A 189 11.41 11.66 -39.38
N GLN A 190 10.97 10.54 -38.78
CA GLN A 190 10.24 9.49 -39.50
C GLN A 190 8.96 10.01 -40.17
N ARG A 191 8.22 10.88 -39.47
CA ARG A 191 7.01 11.46 -40.03
C ARG A 191 7.31 12.46 -41.16
N LEU A 192 8.39 13.20 -41.02
CA LEU A 192 8.86 14.11 -42.08
C LEU A 192 9.23 13.34 -43.36
N ASP A 193 9.99 12.26 -43.23
CA ASP A 193 10.38 11.42 -44.38
C ASP A 193 9.14 10.82 -45.07
N LEU A 194 8.16 10.34 -44.26
CA LEU A 194 6.90 9.81 -44.79
C LEU A 194 6.10 10.89 -45.55
N LEU A 195 5.99 12.07 -44.98
CA LEU A 195 5.26 13.17 -45.62
C LEU A 195 5.94 13.66 -46.87
N GLN A 196 7.27 13.74 -46.91
CA GLN A 196 8.04 14.08 -48.10
C GLN A 196 7.82 13.04 -49.20
N TYR A 197 7.81 11.77 -48.85
CA TYR A 197 7.53 10.69 -49.81
C TYR A 197 6.11 10.84 -50.41
N GLN A 198 5.10 11.06 -49.55
CA GLN A 198 3.71 11.24 -49.99
C GLN A 198 3.53 12.48 -50.88
N VAL A 199 4.17 13.61 -50.55
CA VAL A 199 4.16 14.81 -51.41
C VAL A 199 4.75 14.49 -52.78
N LYS A 200 5.92 13.83 -52.82
CA LYS A 200 6.54 13.46 -54.07
C LYS A 200 5.71 12.48 -54.90
N GLU A 201 5.02 11.55 -54.26
CA GLU A 201 4.09 10.63 -54.92
C GLU A 201 2.91 11.37 -55.55
N LEU A 202 2.30 12.33 -54.80
CA LEU A 202 1.20 13.16 -55.29
C LEU A 202 1.66 14.09 -56.47
N GLU A 203 2.84 14.68 -56.37
CA GLU A 203 3.41 15.50 -57.44
C GLU A 203 3.68 14.66 -58.72
N SER A 204 4.13 13.41 -58.56
CA SER A 204 4.40 12.50 -59.69
C SER A 204 3.13 11.92 -60.30
N ALA A 205 2.02 11.90 -59.58
CA ALA A 205 0.74 11.36 -60.05
C ALA A 205 0.09 12.20 -61.16
N SER A 206 0.65 13.40 -61.48
CA SER A 206 0.16 14.28 -62.58
C SER A 206 -1.36 14.37 -62.54
N LEU A 207 -1.93 14.71 -61.38
CA LEU A 207 -3.37 14.86 -61.23
C LEU A 207 -3.85 15.93 -62.23
N GLY A 208 -4.72 15.53 -63.17
CA GLY A 208 -5.32 16.39 -64.16
C GLY A 208 -6.24 17.44 -63.57
N GLU A 209 -7.13 17.99 -64.38
CA GLU A 209 -8.07 19.02 -63.91
C GLU A 209 -9.04 18.43 -62.85
N PRO A 210 -9.52 19.28 -61.90
CA PRO A 210 -10.39 18.85 -60.81
C PRO A 210 -11.64 18.08 -61.24
N ASN A 211 -12.10 18.21 -62.48
CA ASN A 211 -13.33 17.64 -63.04
C ASN A 211 -13.03 16.50 -64.03
N GLU A 212 -11.82 16.01 -64.14
CA GLU A 212 -11.47 14.94 -65.12
C GLU A 212 -12.30 13.67 -64.91
N LEU A 213 -12.63 13.32 -63.69
CA LEU A 213 -13.47 12.16 -63.37
C LEU A 213 -14.92 12.36 -63.86
N GLU A 214 -15.50 13.54 -63.68
CA GLU A 214 -16.84 13.88 -64.17
C GLU A 214 -16.89 13.94 -65.72
N GLN A 215 -15.84 14.40 -66.35
CA GLN A 215 -15.71 14.44 -67.81
C GLN A 215 -15.63 12.99 -68.38
N LEU A 216 -14.85 12.12 -67.79
CA LEU A 216 -14.76 10.71 -68.15
C LEU A 216 -16.06 9.92 -67.90
N GLU A 217 -16.83 10.26 -66.87
CA GLU A 217 -18.14 9.67 -66.65
C GLU A 217 -19.24 10.12 -67.65
N GLN A 218 -19.07 11.36 -68.19
CA GLN A 218 -19.98 11.88 -69.25
C GLN A 218 -19.67 11.36 -70.65
N GLU A 219 -18.44 10.93 -70.89
CA GLU A 219 -18.03 10.30 -72.16
C GLU A 219 -18.34 8.83 -72.26
N ARG A 220 -18.88 8.20 -71.22
CA ARG A 220 -19.23 6.75 -71.13
C ARG A 220 -20.72 6.55 -71.29
#